data_806c7865f143930f8310128902a24163
#
_entry.id   806c7865f143930f8310128902a24163
#
_cell.length_a   1.000
_cell.length_b   1.000
_cell.length_c   1.000
_cell.angle_alpha   90.00
_cell.angle_beta   90.00
_cell.angle_gamma   90.00
#
_symmetry.space_group_name_H-M   'P 1'
#
loop_
_entity.id
_entity.type
_entity.pdbx_description
1 polymer ?
#
loop_
_entity_poly.entity_id
_entity_poly.type
_entity_poly.pdbx_seq_one_letter_code
_entity_poly.pdbx_strand_id
1 'polypeptide(L)'
;MGLPQIIIRFKTAGGTAIRRSARGQVVLLVAGEKSGSQGFSRLEQVDRAVVGQRAWGLLQLCFLGNPAKVWLVTYPQGGEHDALEGVSALAEGGWMCAPDMDSAVLVDFVKTKRSKGRPVRAVVSAADSPDNAGVVNFTTEGVIVRLGEERFSVSSTDYCARVAGILAGLSLRESATYYGLSEVEDFTRSADPEGDIAKGRLILDRGSEGVRLARAVTSLVTLTESGDSAFQKIKITEGVDLIRADIRSVFESEYVGKVLNDYDSKLLLVTAINSYFASLAGSVLDTGRRNQASVDYEAQKAWLESRGVDTENMSDTAILSANTGSQVFLRADVRFADAMEDLTFEITM
;
A
#
# COMPACT_ATOMS: atom_id res chain seq x y z
N MET A 1 -6.32 -45.79 -41.72
CA MET A 1 -6.36 -45.84 -40.26
C MET A 1 -5.00 -45.35 -39.76
N GLY A 2 -4.96 -44.20 -39.06
CA GLY A 2 -3.74 -43.66 -38.47
C GLY A 2 -3.53 -44.28 -37.08
N LEU A 3 -2.29 -44.22 -36.57
CA LEU A 3 -1.93 -44.63 -35.24
C LEU A 3 -2.77 -43.90 -34.16
N PRO A 4 -3.16 -44.56 -33.04
CA PRO A 4 -3.90 -43.91 -31.98
C PRO A 4 -3.09 -42.73 -31.43
N GLN A 5 -3.66 -41.55 -31.48
CA GLN A 5 -3.08 -40.33 -30.80
C GLN A 5 -3.69 -40.23 -29.40
N ILE A 6 -2.84 -40.34 -28.37
CA ILE A 6 -3.20 -40.04 -27.00
C ILE A 6 -2.86 -38.57 -26.75
N ILE A 7 -3.88 -37.71 -26.80
CA ILE A 7 -3.73 -36.30 -26.42
C ILE A 7 -4.19 -36.16 -24.97
N ILE A 8 -3.26 -36.17 -24.01
CA ILE A 8 -3.55 -35.84 -22.63
C ILE A 8 -3.51 -34.31 -22.49
N ARG A 9 -4.66 -33.69 -22.46
CA ARG A 9 -4.78 -32.28 -22.07
C ARG A 9 -5.00 -32.26 -20.56
N PHE A 10 -3.97 -31.91 -19.81
CA PHE A 10 -4.16 -31.46 -18.44
C PHE A 10 -4.95 -30.13 -18.50
N LYS A 11 -6.28 -30.21 -18.35
CA LYS A 11 -7.01 -29.12 -17.77
C LYS A 11 -6.65 -29.15 -16.30
N THR A 12 -5.64 -28.41 -15.89
CA THR A 12 -5.57 -27.96 -14.52
C THR A 12 -6.93 -27.31 -14.23
N ALA A 13 -7.64 -27.83 -13.24
CA ALA A 13 -8.60 -27.04 -12.50
C ALA A 13 -7.73 -25.91 -11.96
N GLY A 14 -7.63 -24.83 -12.73
CA GLY A 14 -6.66 -23.80 -12.51
C GLY A 14 -7.01 -23.09 -11.22
N GLY A 15 -6.14 -23.21 -10.22
CA GLY A 15 -6.15 -22.23 -9.15
C GLY A 15 -6.24 -20.87 -9.82
N THR A 16 -7.25 -20.07 -9.46
CA THR A 16 -7.46 -18.76 -10.10
C THR A 16 -6.22 -17.95 -9.87
N ALA A 17 -5.59 -17.51 -10.94
CA ALA A 17 -4.36 -16.72 -10.86
C ALA A 17 -4.63 -15.45 -10.02
N ILE A 18 -3.80 -15.20 -9.02
CA ILE A 18 -3.89 -13.98 -8.22
C ILE A 18 -3.58 -12.80 -9.13
N ARG A 19 -4.60 -11.96 -9.37
CA ARG A 19 -4.47 -10.75 -10.16
C ARG A 19 -4.02 -9.61 -9.26
N ARG A 20 -3.11 -8.78 -9.77
CA ARG A 20 -2.72 -7.55 -9.09
C ARG A 20 -3.92 -6.61 -8.99
N SER A 21 -4.13 -6.04 -7.80
CA SER A 21 -5.11 -4.96 -7.59
C SER A 21 -4.74 -3.73 -8.43
N ALA A 22 -5.74 -2.90 -8.72
CA ALA A 22 -5.51 -1.62 -9.39
C ALA A 22 -4.64 -0.74 -8.49
N ARG A 23 -3.44 -0.40 -8.97
CA ARG A 23 -2.50 0.49 -8.28
C ARG A 23 -2.50 1.88 -8.90
N GLY A 24 -1.84 2.78 -8.20
CA GLY A 24 -1.68 4.14 -8.69
C GLY A 24 -2.94 4.98 -8.48
N GLN A 25 -3.78 4.62 -7.52
CA GLN A 25 -4.99 5.38 -7.22
C GLN A 25 -4.78 6.32 -6.04
N VAL A 26 -5.38 7.50 -6.15
CA VAL A 26 -5.52 8.45 -5.05
C VAL A 26 -7.01 8.66 -4.77
N VAL A 27 -7.40 8.65 -3.51
CA VAL A 27 -8.72 9.09 -3.04
C VAL A 27 -8.53 10.44 -2.37
N LEU A 28 -8.93 11.50 -3.08
CA LEU A 28 -8.85 12.88 -2.62
C LEU A 28 -10.21 13.29 -2.08
N LEU A 29 -10.30 13.49 -0.77
CA LEU A 29 -11.51 13.93 -0.09
C LEU A 29 -11.45 15.45 0.12
N VAL A 30 -12.46 16.17 -0.33
CA VAL A 30 -12.54 17.64 -0.28
C VAL A 30 -13.90 18.05 0.29
N ALA A 31 -13.91 19.02 1.20
CA ALA A 31 -15.14 19.59 1.70
C ALA A 31 -15.92 20.30 0.58
N GLY A 32 -17.23 20.12 0.57
CA GLY A 32 -18.12 20.70 -0.43
C GLY A 32 -19.56 20.81 0.10
N GLU A 33 -20.45 21.33 -0.72
CA GLU A 33 -21.85 21.47 -0.30
C GLU A 33 -22.62 20.15 -0.33
N LYS A 34 -22.22 19.21 -1.18
CA LYS A 34 -22.91 17.93 -1.41
C LYS A 34 -21.92 16.78 -1.48
N SER A 35 -22.38 15.61 -1.09
CA SER A 35 -21.66 14.37 -1.30
C SER A 35 -21.61 14.02 -2.79
N GLY A 36 -20.45 13.63 -3.27
CA GLY A 36 -20.23 13.20 -4.65
C GLY A 36 -18.94 12.38 -4.79
N SER A 37 -18.84 11.60 -5.85
CA SER A 37 -17.62 10.86 -6.19
C SER A 37 -17.45 10.84 -7.70
N GLN A 38 -16.28 11.27 -8.16
CA GLN A 38 -15.89 11.26 -9.58
C GLN A 38 -14.47 10.76 -9.74
N GLY A 39 -14.23 9.93 -10.73
CA GLY A 39 -12.89 9.38 -11.00
C GLY A 39 -12.29 9.94 -12.28
N PHE A 40 -11.05 10.42 -12.20
CA PHE A 40 -10.30 11.00 -13.31
C PHE A 40 -9.01 10.24 -13.52
N SER A 41 -8.66 9.96 -14.78
CA SER A 41 -7.36 9.35 -15.13
C SER A 41 -6.35 10.37 -15.65
N ARG A 42 -6.80 11.58 -15.98
CA ARG A 42 -5.98 12.70 -16.46
C ARG A 42 -6.60 14.03 -16.03
N LEU A 43 -5.76 15.03 -15.84
CA LEU A 43 -6.21 16.37 -15.44
C LEU A 43 -7.13 17.02 -16.49
N GLU A 44 -6.91 16.77 -17.79
CA GLU A 44 -7.70 17.33 -18.89
C GLU A 44 -9.17 16.84 -18.90
N GLN A 45 -9.48 15.78 -18.15
CA GLN A 45 -10.87 15.29 -17.99
C GLN A 45 -11.66 16.08 -16.96
N VAL A 46 -10.97 16.93 -16.18
CA VAL A 46 -11.59 17.69 -15.08
C VAL A 46 -12.13 19.01 -15.59
N ASP A 47 -13.43 19.21 -15.47
CA ASP A 47 -14.03 20.53 -15.69
C ASP A 47 -13.90 21.37 -14.43
N ARG A 48 -13.05 22.39 -14.48
CA ARG A 48 -12.82 23.32 -13.36
C ARG A 48 -14.09 24.03 -12.87
N ALA A 49 -15.02 24.30 -13.77
CA ALA A 49 -16.27 24.95 -13.40
C ALA A 49 -17.19 24.04 -12.58
N VAL A 50 -17.09 22.72 -12.81
CA VAL A 50 -17.87 21.70 -12.09
C VAL A 50 -17.26 21.37 -10.74
N VAL A 51 -15.94 21.15 -10.67
CA VAL A 51 -15.27 20.73 -9.42
C VAL A 51 -14.96 21.91 -8.49
N GLY A 52 -14.93 23.12 -9.00
CA GLY A 52 -14.61 24.34 -8.26
C GLY A 52 -13.10 24.56 -8.08
N GLN A 53 -12.74 25.79 -7.70
CA GLN A 53 -11.33 26.24 -7.64
C GLN A 53 -10.52 25.41 -6.61
N ARG A 54 -11.09 25.09 -5.45
CA ARG A 54 -10.42 24.35 -4.37
C ARG A 54 -10.00 22.96 -4.83
N ALA A 55 -10.96 22.17 -5.31
CA ALA A 55 -10.70 20.82 -5.78
C ALA A 55 -9.80 20.80 -7.02
N TRP A 56 -9.95 21.77 -7.93
CA TRP A 56 -9.07 21.91 -9.09
C TRP A 56 -7.60 22.07 -8.70
N GLY A 57 -7.28 23.00 -7.77
CA GLY A 57 -5.88 23.17 -7.31
C GLY A 57 -5.28 21.92 -6.70
N LEU A 58 -6.05 21.20 -5.90
CA LEU A 58 -5.61 19.93 -5.31
C LEU A 58 -5.40 18.83 -6.36
N LEU A 59 -6.29 18.75 -7.35
CA LEU A 59 -6.15 17.80 -8.48
C LEU A 59 -4.91 18.12 -9.32
N GLN A 60 -4.61 19.39 -9.59
CA GLN A 60 -3.39 19.80 -10.28
C GLN A 60 -2.16 19.28 -9.53
N LEU A 61 -2.05 19.53 -8.22
CA LEU A 61 -0.94 19.03 -7.40
C LEU A 61 -0.85 17.49 -7.43
N CYS A 62 -1.98 16.82 -7.31
CA CYS A 62 -2.04 15.36 -7.30
C CYS A 62 -1.55 14.77 -8.64
N PHE A 63 -2.03 15.28 -9.77
CA PHE A 63 -1.68 14.76 -11.10
C PHE A 63 -0.23 15.02 -11.52
N LEU A 64 0.48 15.96 -10.91
CA LEU A 64 1.94 16.08 -11.09
C LEU A 64 2.70 14.79 -10.71
N GLY A 65 2.13 13.93 -9.87
CA GLY A 65 2.71 12.64 -9.50
C GLY A 65 2.42 11.50 -10.47
N ASN A 66 1.68 11.76 -11.54
CA ASN A 66 1.24 10.77 -12.54
C ASN A 66 0.49 9.55 -11.94
N PRO A 67 -0.47 9.73 -11.02
CA PRO A 67 -1.28 8.63 -10.56
C PRO A 67 -2.11 8.05 -11.72
N ALA A 68 -2.38 6.75 -11.69
CA ALA A 68 -3.20 6.11 -12.73
C ALA A 68 -4.67 6.58 -12.66
N LYS A 69 -5.14 6.93 -11.48
CA LYS A 69 -6.50 7.44 -11.26
C LYS A 69 -6.59 8.27 -9.98
N VAL A 70 -7.34 9.36 -10.04
CA VAL A 70 -7.71 10.15 -8.86
C VAL A 70 -9.23 10.11 -8.71
N TRP A 71 -9.68 9.67 -7.55
CA TRP A 71 -11.08 9.77 -7.13
C TRP A 71 -11.25 11.03 -6.32
N LEU A 72 -11.94 12.02 -6.88
CA LEU A 72 -12.39 13.19 -6.14
C LEU A 72 -13.69 12.83 -5.42
N VAL A 73 -13.67 12.91 -4.10
CA VAL A 73 -14.82 12.66 -3.23
C VAL A 73 -15.14 13.94 -2.48
N THR A 74 -16.35 14.44 -2.66
CA THR A 74 -16.82 15.62 -1.93
C THR A 74 -17.75 15.21 -0.80
N TYR A 75 -17.69 15.93 0.32
CA TYR A 75 -18.53 15.69 1.49
C TYR A 75 -18.97 17.01 2.12
N PRO A 76 -20.20 17.10 2.65
CA PRO A 76 -20.67 18.28 3.38
C PRO A 76 -20.03 18.36 4.75
N GLN A 77 -20.06 19.52 5.35
CA GLN A 77 -19.60 19.73 6.73
C GLN A 77 -20.31 18.76 7.69
N GLY A 78 -19.54 18.06 8.54
CA GLY A 78 -20.05 17.00 9.43
C GLY A 78 -20.29 15.65 8.75
N GLY A 79 -19.97 15.51 7.46
CA GLY A 79 -20.09 14.27 6.68
C GLY A 79 -18.80 13.48 6.53
N GLU A 80 -17.76 13.79 7.32
CA GLU A 80 -16.41 13.20 7.22
C GLU A 80 -16.44 11.68 7.41
N HIS A 81 -17.16 11.22 8.43
CA HIS A 81 -17.26 9.80 8.74
C HIS A 81 -17.94 9.00 7.61
N ASP A 82 -19.07 9.50 7.11
CA ASP A 82 -19.81 8.84 6.02
C ASP A 82 -18.99 8.83 4.72
N ALA A 83 -18.25 9.91 4.44
CA ALA A 83 -17.35 9.98 3.30
C ALA A 83 -16.23 8.93 3.39
N LEU A 84 -15.59 8.80 4.56
CA LEU A 84 -14.52 7.81 4.80
C LEU A 84 -15.04 6.38 4.68
N GLU A 85 -16.20 6.05 5.26
CA GLU A 85 -16.79 4.72 5.12
C GLU A 85 -17.21 4.44 3.66
N GLY A 86 -17.78 5.42 2.97
CA GLY A 86 -18.17 5.31 1.56
C GLY A 86 -17.02 5.03 0.61
N VAL A 87 -15.79 5.49 0.92
CA VAL A 87 -14.61 5.26 0.09
C VAL A 87 -13.74 4.09 0.55
N SER A 88 -14.12 3.40 1.60
CA SER A 88 -13.32 2.33 2.22
C SER A 88 -12.83 1.28 1.22
N ALA A 89 -13.65 0.89 0.26
CA ALA A 89 -13.29 -0.06 -0.79
C ALA A 89 -12.35 0.55 -1.84
N LEU A 90 -12.52 1.84 -2.18
CA LEU A 90 -11.65 2.55 -3.13
C LEU A 90 -10.26 2.82 -2.54
N ALA A 91 -10.18 2.94 -1.22
CA ALA A 91 -8.94 3.24 -0.50
C ALA A 91 -8.00 2.03 -0.39
N GLU A 92 -8.50 0.81 -0.56
CA GLU A 92 -7.66 -0.39 -0.53
C GLU A 92 -6.73 -0.42 -1.75
N GLY A 93 -5.43 -0.46 -1.48
CA GLY A 93 -4.40 -0.43 -2.54
C GLY A 93 -4.06 0.96 -3.08
N GLY A 94 -4.78 2.02 -2.67
CA GLY A 94 -4.51 3.41 -3.02
C GLY A 94 -3.96 4.24 -1.87
N TRP A 95 -3.80 5.55 -2.12
CA TRP A 95 -3.44 6.56 -1.13
C TRP A 95 -4.61 7.51 -0.91
N MET A 96 -4.93 7.78 0.35
CA MET A 96 -5.95 8.77 0.73
C MET A 96 -5.28 10.10 1.06
N CYS A 97 -5.98 11.19 0.77
CA CYS A 97 -5.62 12.53 1.20
C CYS A 97 -6.90 13.33 1.43
N ALA A 98 -6.99 14.03 2.55
CA ALA A 98 -8.16 14.81 2.93
C ALA A 98 -7.73 16.17 3.51
N PRO A 99 -7.31 17.14 2.67
CA PRO A 99 -6.75 18.41 3.14
C PRO A 99 -7.69 19.27 3.99
N ASP A 100 -9.00 19.09 3.83
CA ASP A 100 -10.03 19.86 4.54
C ASP A 100 -10.58 19.13 5.80
N MET A 101 -10.01 17.95 6.12
CA MET A 101 -10.41 17.12 7.27
C MET A 101 -9.35 17.20 8.36
N ASP A 102 -9.78 17.12 9.61
CA ASP A 102 -8.82 16.97 10.72
C ASP A 102 -7.97 15.69 10.51
N SER A 103 -6.66 15.85 10.55
CA SER A 103 -5.72 14.76 10.36
C SER A 103 -5.94 13.60 11.35
N ALA A 104 -6.38 13.89 12.59
CA ALA A 104 -6.66 12.87 13.60
C ALA A 104 -7.81 11.94 13.15
N VAL A 105 -8.85 12.47 12.52
CA VAL A 105 -9.99 11.67 12.01
C VAL A 105 -9.53 10.69 10.92
N LEU A 106 -8.70 11.17 9.98
CA LEU A 106 -8.16 10.32 8.92
C LEU A 106 -7.17 9.27 9.46
N VAL A 107 -6.33 9.64 10.43
CA VAL A 107 -5.40 8.72 11.11
C VAL A 107 -6.17 7.61 11.83
N ASP A 108 -7.19 7.95 12.60
CA ASP A 108 -8.01 6.96 13.34
C ASP A 108 -8.75 6.01 12.39
N PHE A 109 -9.25 6.53 11.26
CA PHE A 109 -9.83 5.69 10.22
C PHE A 109 -8.81 4.68 9.68
N VAL A 110 -7.60 5.13 9.31
CA VAL A 110 -6.53 4.25 8.83
C VAL A 110 -6.19 3.19 9.87
N LYS A 111 -5.96 3.58 11.13
CA LYS A 111 -5.66 2.65 12.23
C LYS A 111 -6.77 1.60 12.40
N THR A 112 -8.03 2.04 12.42
CA THR A 112 -9.20 1.16 12.56
C THR A 112 -9.33 0.18 11.40
N LYS A 113 -9.14 0.61 10.15
CA LYS A 113 -9.19 -0.30 8.98
C LYS A 113 -8.02 -1.28 8.99
N ARG A 114 -6.81 -0.82 9.31
CA ARG A 114 -5.62 -1.67 9.36
C ARG A 114 -5.69 -2.71 10.48
N SER A 115 -6.23 -2.38 11.66
CA SER A 115 -6.45 -3.37 12.73
C SER A 115 -7.42 -4.49 12.33
N LYS A 116 -8.36 -4.21 11.42
CA LYS A 116 -9.25 -5.19 10.79
C LYS A 116 -8.62 -5.89 9.56
N GLY A 117 -7.30 -5.69 9.36
CA GLY A 117 -6.54 -6.28 8.25
C GLY A 117 -6.83 -5.65 6.88
N ARG A 118 -7.46 -4.47 6.79
CA ARG A 118 -7.68 -3.74 5.55
C ARG A 118 -6.50 -2.79 5.29
N PRO A 119 -5.74 -2.95 4.18
CA PRO A 119 -4.52 -2.17 3.94
C PRO A 119 -4.83 -0.78 3.36
N VAL A 120 -5.43 0.07 4.18
CA VAL A 120 -5.69 1.47 3.86
C VAL A 120 -4.47 2.31 4.22
N ARG A 121 -4.16 3.31 3.39
CA ARG A 121 -3.03 4.24 3.57
C ARG A 121 -3.47 5.67 3.35
N ALA A 122 -2.85 6.60 4.08
CA ALA A 122 -3.12 8.02 3.93
C ALA A 122 -1.86 8.89 4.04
N VAL A 123 -1.91 10.04 3.37
CA VAL A 123 -0.99 11.16 3.57
C VAL A 123 -1.72 12.22 4.36
N VAL A 124 -1.16 12.60 5.50
CA VAL A 124 -1.68 13.63 6.39
C VAL A 124 -0.63 14.71 6.62
N SER A 125 -1.03 15.87 7.11
CA SER A 125 -0.10 16.93 7.48
C SER A 125 -0.06 17.14 8.97
N ALA A 126 1.17 17.24 9.50
CA ALA A 126 1.47 17.66 10.86
C ALA A 126 0.60 16.98 11.95
N ALA A 127 0.21 15.72 11.71
CA ALA A 127 -0.53 14.95 12.70
C ALA A 127 0.34 14.67 13.93
N ASP A 128 -0.26 14.77 15.13
CA ASP A 128 0.45 14.50 16.37
C ASP A 128 0.63 12.99 16.53
N SER A 129 1.89 12.56 16.49
CA SER A 129 2.35 11.18 16.77
C SER A 129 1.43 10.08 16.20
N PRO A 130 1.17 10.05 14.88
CA PRO A 130 0.24 9.07 14.31
C PRO A 130 0.71 7.63 14.48
N ASP A 131 2.02 7.39 14.52
CA ASP A 131 2.67 6.09 14.80
C ASP A 131 1.98 4.90 14.13
N ASN A 132 1.96 4.90 12.82
CA ASN A 132 1.32 3.85 12.02
C ASN A 132 1.98 3.70 10.63
N ALA A 133 2.24 2.46 10.24
CA ALA A 133 2.85 2.15 8.93
C ALA A 133 1.97 2.55 7.72
N GLY A 134 0.65 2.68 7.89
CA GLY A 134 -0.27 3.13 6.84
C GLY A 134 -0.40 4.65 6.72
N VAL A 135 0.29 5.41 7.55
CA VAL A 135 0.21 6.88 7.57
C VAL A 135 1.56 7.48 7.18
N VAL A 136 1.55 8.40 6.23
CA VAL A 136 2.68 9.28 5.90
C VAL A 136 2.36 10.66 6.44
N ASN A 137 3.20 11.16 7.35
CA ASN A 137 3.01 12.44 8.01
C ASN A 137 3.93 13.50 7.40
N PHE A 138 3.39 14.30 6.48
CA PHE A 138 4.13 15.38 5.82
C PHE A 138 4.11 16.65 6.68
N THR A 139 5.29 17.21 6.99
CA THR A 139 5.39 18.30 7.99
C THR A 139 6.12 19.55 7.49
N THR A 140 6.52 19.62 6.21
CA THR A 140 7.17 20.79 5.68
C THR A 140 6.19 21.94 5.44
N GLU A 141 6.49 23.11 5.94
CA GLU A 141 5.70 24.33 5.78
C GLU A 141 6.31 25.29 4.75
N GLY A 142 5.56 26.34 4.40
CA GLY A 142 6.03 27.43 3.56
C GLY A 142 6.41 26.99 2.14
N VAL A 143 5.72 25.97 1.61
CA VAL A 143 6.02 25.44 0.27
C VAL A 143 5.58 26.45 -0.80
N ILE A 144 6.51 26.90 -1.62
CA ILE A 144 6.27 27.78 -2.77
C ILE A 144 6.38 26.95 -4.04
N VAL A 145 5.30 26.90 -4.81
CA VAL A 145 5.18 26.11 -6.03
C VAL A 145 5.08 27.02 -7.25
N ARG A 146 5.74 26.63 -8.34
CA ARG A 146 5.56 27.23 -9.66
C ARG A 146 4.95 26.23 -10.64
N LEU A 147 3.81 26.57 -11.21
CA LEU A 147 3.17 25.80 -12.28
C LEU A 147 3.02 26.71 -13.52
N GLY A 148 3.87 26.48 -14.51
CA GLY A 148 4.00 27.38 -15.64
C GLY A 148 4.50 28.76 -15.21
N GLU A 149 3.72 29.80 -15.45
CA GLU A 149 4.05 31.18 -15.02
C GLU A 149 3.49 31.55 -13.63
N GLU A 150 2.57 30.74 -13.11
CA GLU A 150 1.95 31.01 -11.81
C GLU A 150 2.85 30.53 -10.66
N ARG A 151 3.03 31.44 -9.69
CA ARG A 151 3.78 31.19 -8.44
C ARG A 151 2.86 31.43 -7.26
N PHE A 152 2.70 30.41 -6.41
CA PHE A 152 1.82 30.50 -5.25
C PHE A 152 2.33 29.70 -4.06
N SER A 153 1.88 30.05 -2.86
CA SER A 153 2.14 29.30 -1.63
C SER A 153 1.12 28.19 -1.49
N VAL A 154 1.59 27.01 -1.09
CA VAL A 154 0.77 25.83 -0.81
C VAL A 154 0.93 25.47 0.67
N SER A 155 -0.19 25.28 1.37
CA SER A 155 -0.14 24.76 2.75
C SER A 155 0.37 23.33 2.80
N SER A 156 0.90 22.91 3.95
CA SER A 156 1.35 21.52 4.15
C SER A 156 0.21 20.53 3.92
N THR A 157 -1.01 20.89 4.35
CA THR A 157 -2.21 20.05 4.14
C THR A 157 -2.55 19.87 2.67
N ASP A 158 -2.48 20.94 1.87
CA ASP A 158 -2.73 20.88 0.44
C ASP A 158 -1.62 20.13 -0.31
N TYR A 159 -0.37 20.30 0.12
CA TYR A 159 0.75 19.61 -0.47
C TYR A 159 0.70 18.08 -0.24
N CYS A 160 -0.08 17.60 0.75
CA CYS A 160 -0.38 16.18 0.90
C CYS A 160 -1.01 15.57 -0.35
N ALA A 161 -1.80 16.33 -1.13
CA ALA A 161 -2.32 15.84 -2.41
C ALA A 161 -1.20 15.56 -3.43
N ARG A 162 -0.16 16.41 -3.45
CA ARG A 162 1.04 16.21 -4.26
C ARG A 162 1.80 14.95 -3.85
N VAL A 163 2.02 14.79 -2.54
CA VAL A 163 2.71 13.62 -1.98
C VAL A 163 1.92 12.34 -2.29
N ALA A 164 0.60 12.34 -2.08
CA ALA A 164 -0.25 11.19 -2.42
C ALA A 164 -0.17 10.83 -3.91
N GLY A 165 -0.14 11.85 -4.79
CA GLY A 165 0.05 11.68 -6.23
C GLY A 165 1.39 11.03 -6.57
N ILE A 166 2.50 11.48 -5.95
CA ILE A 166 3.83 10.88 -6.12
C ILE A 166 3.80 9.40 -5.72
N LEU A 167 3.35 9.11 -4.50
CA LEU A 167 3.34 7.74 -3.97
C LEU A 167 2.47 6.81 -4.82
N ALA A 168 1.35 7.31 -5.33
CA ALA A 168 0.50 6.54 -6.25
C ALA A 168 1.14 6.33 -7.63
N GLY A 169 1.87 7.31 -8.14
CA GLY A 169 2.48 7.27 -9.47
C GLY A 169 3.78 6.48 -9.57
N LEU A 170 4.47 6.27 -8.44
CA LEU A 170 5.74 5.57 -8.41
C LEU A 170 5.63 4.10 -8.82
N SER A 171 6.66 3.61 -9.51
CA SER A 171 6.86 2.20 -9.78
C SER A 171 7.12 1.41 -8.48
N LEU A 172 6.71 0.14 -8.45
CA LEU A 172 7.02 -0.77 -7.34
C LEU A 172 8.52 -0.97 -7.09
N ARG A 173 9.37 -0.64 -8.08
CA ARG A 173 10.82 -0.77 -7.97
C ARG A 173 11.46 0.41 -7.27
N GLU A 174 10.80 1.56 -7.27
CA GLU A 174 11.33 2.83 -6.82
C GLU A 174 10.92 3.14 -5.38
N SER A 175 11.73 3.95 -4.71
CA SER A 175 11.41 4.62 -3.44
C SER A 175 11.15 6.09 -3.73
N ALA A 176 10.30 6.72 -2.92
CA ALA A 176 10.12 8.17 -2.96
C ALA A 176 11.27 8.94 -2.28
N THR A 177 12.27 8.26 -1.70
CA THR A 177 13.49 8.89 -1.17
C THR A 177 14.21 9.63 -2.28
N TYR A 178 14.49 10.91 -2.04
CA TYR A 178 15.12 11.83 -3.00
C TYR A 178 14.34 12.03 -4.30
N TYR A 179 13.03 11.81 -4.28
CA TYR A 179 12.18 12.15 -5.42
C TYR A 179 12.24 13.67 -5.69
N GLY A 180 12.66 14.05 -6.89
CA GLY A 180 12.83 15.45 -7.30
C GLY A 180 11.48 16.17 -7.47
N LEU A 181 11.44 17.41 -7.01
CA LEU A 181 10.25 18.28 -7.01
C LEU A 181 10.55 19.55 -7.79
N SER A 182 10.55 19.45 -9.10
CA SER A 182 10.92 20.57 -10.00
C SER A 182 9.97 21.76 -9.91
N GLU A 183 8.75 21.53 -9.44
CA GLU A 183 7.75 22.58 -9.22
C GLU A 183 7.96 23.38 -7.96
N VAL A 184 8.79 22.91 -7.00
CA VAL A 184 9.01 23.59 -5.72
C VAL A 184 10.20 24.54 -5.84
N GLU A 185 9.96 25.84 -5.67
CA GLU A 185 11.01 26.87 -5.66
C GLU A 185 11.62 27.04 -4.29
N ASP A 186 10.78 27.07 -3.26
CA ASP A 186 11.22 27.31 -1.88
C ASP A 186 10.32 26.64 -0.86
N PHE A 187 10.83 26.48 0.36
CA PHE A 187 10.11 25.90 1.50
C PHE A 187 10.82 26.23 2.82
N THR A 188 10.13 26.11 3.94
CA THR A 188 10.73 26.25 5.27
C THR A 188 11.52 24.99 5.60
N ARG A 189 12.86 25.13 5.70
CA ARG A 189 13.74 23.99 6.02
C ARG A 189 13.57 23.56 7.47
N SER A 190 13.61 22.24 7.70
CA SER A 190 13.69 21.70 9.06
C SER A 190 15.01 22.13 9.72
N ALA A 191 14.94 22.46 11.01
CA ALA A 191 16.13 22.72 11.83
C ALA A 191 16.86 21.43 12.24
N ASP A 192 16.16 20.28 12.27
CA ASP A 192 16.68 18.98 12.62
C ASP A 192 16.08 17.90 11.69
N PRO A 193 16.57 17.80 10.43
CA PRO A 193 16.03 16.85 9.47
C PRO A 193 16.13 15.38 9.91
N GLU A 194 17.24 15.00 10.56
CA GLU A 194 17.44 13.63 11.03
C GLU A 194 16.46 13.29 12.16
N GLY A 195 16.28 14.22 13.10
CA GLY A 195 15.30 14.06 14.18
C GLY A 195 13.84 14.03 13.68
N ASP A 196 13.50 14.78 12.64
CA ASP A 196 12.19 14.73 12.03
C ASP A 196 11.93 13.37 11.35
N ILE A 197 12.89 12.88 10.58
CA ILE A 197 12.81 11.56 9.95
C ILE A 197 12.72 10.46 11.02
N ALA A 198 13.51 10.53 12.09
CA ALA A 198 13.46 9.57 13.20
C ALA A 198 12.09 9.57 13.91
N LYS A 199 11.36 10.70 13.91
CA LYS A 199 9.99 10.83 14.41
C LYS A 199 8.92 10.41 13.38
N GLY A 200 9.30 9.78 12.28
CA GLY A 200 8.38 9.33 11.23
C GLY A 200 7.74 10.47 10.42
N ARG A 201 8.45 11.59 10.28
CA ARG A 201 8.00 12.75 9.50
C ARG A 201 8.59 12.74 8.11
N LEU A 202 7.75 12.88 7.10
CA LEU A 202 8.17 13.11 5.73
C LEU A 202 8.39 14.61 5.53
N ILE A 203 9.60 14.99 5.13
CA ILE A 203 10.00 16.39 4.92
C ILE A 203 10.60 16.60 3.54
N LEU A 204 10.66 17.87 3.12
CA LEU A 204 11.43 18.29 1.96
C LEU A 204 12.88 18.55 2.35
N ASP A 205 13.79 18.32 1.40
CA ASP A 205 15.20 18.61 1.47
C ASP A 205 15.65 19.34 0.21
N ARG A 206 16.76 20.10 0.30
CA ARG A 206 17.37 20.75 -0.85
C ARG A 206 18.71 20.08 -1.17
N GLY A 207 18.69 19.25 -2.21
CA GLY A 207 19.90 18.65 -2.76
C GLY A 207 20.62 19.56 -3.76
N SER A 208 21.67 19.03 -4.39
CA SER A 208 22.45 19.72 -5.44
C SER A 208 21.63 20.01 -6.69
N GLU A 209 20.66 19.17 -7.01
CA GLU A 209 19.83 19.27 -8.23
C GLU A 209 18.49 19.98 -8.00
N GLY A 210 18.21 20.44 -6.78
CA GLY A 210 16.97 21.13 -6.45
C GLY A 210 16.27 20.57 -5.21
N VAL A 211 14.97 20.86 -5.11
CA VAL A 211 14.14 20.37 -4.01
C VAL A 211 13.73 18.93 -4.26
N ARG A 212 13.69 18.15 -3.18
CA ARG A 212 13.36 16.72 -3.21
C ARG A 212 12.65 16.30 -1.93
N LEU A 213 11.96 15.17 -1.94
CA LEU A 213 11.58 14.48 -0.71
C LEU A 213 12.86 14.02 0.00
N ALA A 214 12.94 14.14 1.32
CA ALA A 214 14.10 13.66 2.06
C ALA A 214 14.15 12.12 2.07
N ARG A 215 13.77 11.47 3.15
CA ARG A 215 13.66 10.01 3.20
C ARG A 215 12.20 9.59 3.23
N ALA A 216 11.82 8.61 2.40
CA ALA A 216 10.45 8.12 2.27
C ALA A 216 10.06 7.20 3.44
N VAL A 217 9.70 7.81 4.55
CA VAL A 217 9.31 7.14 5.80
C VAL A 217 7.81 7.19 6.05
N THR A 218 7.29 6.13 6.67
CA THR A 218 5.96 6.13 7.29
C THR A 218 6.03 6.81 8.65
N SER A 219 4.89 7.07 9.26
CA SER A 219 4.87 7.63 10.62
C SER A 219 5.12 6.62 11.74
N LEU A 220 5.40 5.37 11.42
CA LEU A 220 5.69 4.33 12.41
C LEU A 220 7.01 4.61 13.13
N VAL A 221 6.98 4.76 14.44
CA VAL A 221 8.16 4.97 15.29
C VAL A 221 8.29 3.92 16.38
N THR A 222 7.16 3.41 16.90
CA THR A 222 7.15 2.35 17.91
C THR A 222 7.35 1.00 17.23
N LEU A 223 8.50 0.37 17.48
CA LEU A 223 8.81 -0.97 16.98
C LEU A 223 8.47 -1.99 18.06
N THR A 224 7.85 -3.09 17.66
CA THR A 224 7.64 -4.24 18.54
C THR A 224 8.94 -5.02 18.73
N GLU A 225 9.00 -5.93 19.71
CA GLU A 225 10.20 -6.76 19.98
C GLU A 225 10.64 -7.59 18.76
N SER A 226 9.75 -7.89 17.84
CA SER A 226 10.05 -8.55 16.55
C SER A 226 10.76 -7.67 15.53
N GLY A 227 10.99 -6.38 15.84
CA GLY A 227 11.97 -5.55 15.14
C GLY A 227 11.64 -5.14 13.70
N ASP A 228 10.37 -4.89 13.38
CA ASP A 228 9.95 -4.56 12.01
C ASP A 228 10.24 -3.10 11.61
N SER A 229 11.50 -2.68 11.76
CA SER A 229 11.97 -1.38 11.24
C SER A 229 11.73 -1.23 9.72
N ALA A 230 11.58 -2.34 9.00
CA ALA A 230 11.24 -2.33 7.59
C ALA A 230 9.91 -1.61 7.30
N PHE A 231 8.92 -1.67 8.20
CA PHE A 231 7.63 -0.98 8.05
C PHE A 231 7.71 0.54 8.23
N GLN A 232 8.84 1.06 8.69
CA GLN A 232 9.11 2.49 8.64
C GLN A 232 9.33 3.00 7.21
N LYS A 233 9.62 2.12 6.26
CA LYS A 233 9.81 2.47 4.85
C LYS A 233 8.49 2.36 4.06
N ILE A 234 8.12 3.43 3.36
CA ILE A 234 6.90 3.47 2.54
C ILE A 234 6.91 2.33 1.52
N LYS A 235 8.02 2.13 0.80
CA LYS A 235 8.17 1.09 -0.23
C LYS A 235 7.87 -0.31 0.30
N ILE A 236 8.38 -0.67 1.46
CA ILE A 236 8.18 -1.99 2.07
C ILE A 236 6.72 -2.16 2.51
N THR A 237 6.17 -1.14 3.18
CA THR A 237 4.76 -1.15 3.60
C THR A 237 3.81 -1.29 2.41
N GLU A 238 4.08 -0.58 1.29
CA GLU A 238 3.30 -0.74 0.06
C GLU A 238 3.36 -2.16 -0.50
N GLY A 239 4.53 -2.77 -0.49
CA GLY A 239 4.72 -4.15 -0.95
C GLY A 239 3.94 -5.16 -0.10
N VAL A 240 3.99 -5.01 1.22
CA VAL A 240 3.23 -5.86 2.17
C VAL A 240 1.72 -5.68 1.96
N ASP A 241 1.27 -4.44 1.87
CA ASP A 241 -0.15 -4.11 1.70
C ASP A 241 -0.69 -4.62 0.36
N LEU A 242 0.10 -4.55 -0.71
CA LEU A 242 -0.25 -5.11 -2.02
C LEU A 242 -0.47 -6.62 -1.93
N ILE A 243 0.49 -7.35 -1.37
CA ILE A 243 0.39 -8.82 -1.22
C ILE A 243 -0.83 -9.20 -0.39
N ARG A 244 -1.06 -8.48 0.71
CA ARG A 244 -2.22 -8.71 1.58
C ARG A 244 -3.54 -8.46 0.86
N ALA A 245 -3.67 -7.36 0.12
CA ALA A 245 -4.88 -7.03 -0.63
C ALA A 245 -5.15 -8.05 -1.73
N ASP A 246 -4.14 -8.40 -2.52
CA ASP A 246 -4.28 -9.30 -3.67
C ASP A 246 -4.65 -10.72 -3.25
N ILE A 247 -3.96 -11.28 -2.23
CA ILE A 247 -4.27 -12.63 -1.71
C ILE A 247 -5.67 -12.65 -1.10
N ARG A 248 -6.03 -11.63 -0.30
CA ARG A 248 -7.37 -11.53 0.29
C ARG A 248 -8.45 -11.47 -0.79
N SER A 249 -8.31 -10.59 -1.77
CA SER A 249 -9.28 -10.39 -2.84
C SER A 249 -9.59 -11.69 -3.58
N VAL A 250 -8.55 -12.45 -3.92
CA VAL A 250 -8.71 -13.75 -4.60
C VAL A 250 -9.31 -14.79 -3.66
N PHE A 251 -8.88 -14.85 -2.40
CA PHE A 251 -9.44 -15.79 -1.45
C PHE A 251 -10.94 -15.54 -1.21
N GLU A 252 -11.35 -14.28 -1.03
CA GLU A 252 -12.74 -13.88 -0.84
C GLU A 252 -13.59 -14.18 -2.10
N SER A 253 -13.07 -13.87 -3.30
CA SER A 253 -13.83 -14.02 -4.55
C SER A 253 -13.91 -15.45 -5.08
N GLU A 254 -12.87 -16.25 -4.91
CA GLU A 254 -12.74 -17.53 -5.61
C GLU A 254 -12.80 -18.76 -4.67
N TYR A 255 -12.49 -18.62 -3.39
CA TYR A 255 -12.39 -19.74 -2.46
C TYR A 255 -13.50 -19.76 -1.41
N VAL A 256 -13.86 -18.61 -0.81
CA VAL A 256 -14.84 -18.57 0.29
C VAL A 256 -16.19 -19.05 -0.17
N GLY A 257 -16.64 -20.19 0.43
CA GLY A 257 -17.93 -20.82 0.14
C GLY A 257 -18.03 -21.52 -1.22
N LYS A 258 -16.93 -21.58 -2.00
CA LYS A 258 -16.92 -22.14 -3.37
C LYS A 258 -16.04 -23.39 -3.50
N VAL A 259 -15.00 -23.51 -2.68
CA VAL A 259 -14.01 -24.58 -2.76
C VAL A 259 -14.01 -25.38 -1.46
N LEU A 260 -13.92 -26.70 -1.56
CA LEU A 260 -13.81 -27.59 -0.40
C LEU A 260 -12.44 -27.40 0.27
N ASN A 261 -12.42 -27.44 1.62
CA ASN A 261 -11.18 -27.37 2.38
C ASN A 261 -10.56 -28.76 2.53
N ASP A 262 -10.08 -29.30 1.44
CA ASP A 262 -9.26 -30.51 1.39
C ASP A 262 -7.78 -30.17 1.09
N TYR A 263 -6.93 -31.18 1.17
CA TYR A 263 -5.48 -30.98 0.99
C TYR A 263 -5.12 -30.54 -0.42
N ASP A 264 -5.76 -31.10 -1.44
CA ASP A 264 -5.49 -30.76 -2.83
C ASP A 264 -5.88 -29.32 -3.15
N SER A 265 -7.02 -28.87 -2.63
CA SER A 265 -7.45 -27.48 -2.74
C SER A 265 -6.50 -26.49 -2.04
N LYS A 266 -5.97 -26.87 -0.85
CA LYS A 266 -4.93 -26.08 -0.17
C LYS A 266 -3.66 -25.98 -1.02
N LEU A 267 -3.22 -27.09 -1.65
CA LEU A 267 -2.05 -27.09 -2.53
C LEU A 267 -2.26 -26.26 -3.80
N LEU A 268 -3.47 -26.24 -4.36
CA LEU A 268 -3.80 -25.35 -5.50
C LEU A 268 -3.71 -23.89 -5.11
N LEU A 269 -4.22 -23.50 -3.94
CA LEU A 269 -4.10 -22.14 -3.42
C LEU A 269 -2.64 -21.76 -3.17
N VAL A 270 -1.86 -22.63 -2.54
CA VAL A 270 -0.41 -22.46 -2.33
C VAL A 270 0.32 -22.27 -3.66
N THR A 271 -0.02 -23.06 -4.68
CA THR A 271 0.58 -22.93 -6.02
C THR A 271 0.25 -21.59 -6.66
N ALA A 272 -0.99 -21.12 -6.54
CA ALA A 272 -1.40 -19.80 -7.03
C ALA A 272 -0.64 -18.67 -6.34
N ILE A 273 -0.48 -18.75 -4.99
CA ILE A 273 0.29 -17.78 -4.21
C ILE A 273 1.78 -17.79 -4.64
N ASN A 274 2.37 -18.97 -4.82
CA ASN A 274 3.78 -19.08 -5.23
C ASN A 274 4.01 -18.54 -6.64
N SER A 275 3.08 -18.74 -7.56
CA SER A 275 3.13 -18.15 -8.90
C SER A 275 3.02 -16.62 -8.84
N TYR A 276 2.18 -16.11 -7.93
CA TYR A 276 2.04 -14.68 -7.69
C TYR A 276 3.35 -14.10 -7.11
N PHE A 277 3.97 -14.72 -6.12
CA PHE A 277 5.26 -14.29 -5.58
C PHE A 277 6.35 -14.28 -6.65
N ALA A 278 6.40 -15.28 -7.51
CA ALA A 278 7.31 -15.29 -8.65
C ALA A 278 7.11 -14.09 -9.59
N SER A 279 5.86 -13.66 -9.79
CA SER A 279 5.55 -12.47 -10.60
C SER A 279 5.96 -11.15 -9.95
N LEU A 280 6.17 -11.12 -8.63
CA LEU A 280 6.62 -9.95 -7.86
C LEU A 280 8.14 -9.88 -7.70
N ALA A 281 8.86 -10.96 -8.05
CA ALA A 281 10.32 -11.01 -7.95
C ALA A 281 10.98 -9.91 -8.79
N GLY A 282 11.96 -9.22 -8.20
CA GLY A 282 12.67 -8.10 -8.83
C GLY A 282 11.90 -6.77 -8.89
N SER A 283 10.72 -6.70 -8.24
CA SER A 283 9.99 -5.44 -8.07
C SER A 283 9.56 -5.19 -6.62
N VAL A 284 8.90 -6.16 -6.02
CA VAL A 284 8.44 -6.13 -4.62
C VAL A 284 9.25 -7.11 -3.78
N LEU A 285 9.52 -8.30 -4.32
CA LEU A 285 10.23 -9.35 -3.63
C LEU A 285 11.66 -9.49 -4.16
N ASP A 286 12.59 -9.77 -3.25
CA ASP A 286 13.99 -10.02 -3.55
C ASP A 286 14.14 -11.31 -4.38
N THR A 287 15.01 -11.27 -5.39
CA THR A 287 15.33 -12.42 -6.24
C THR A 287 16.41 -13.33 -5.64
N GLY A 288 17.17 -12.83 -4.68
CA GLY A 288 18.26 -13.56 -4.02
C GLY A 288 17.80 -14.64 -3.04
N ARG A 289 16.47 -14.77 -2.83
CA ARG A 289 15.87 -15.77 -1.94
C ARG A 289 14.64 -16.40 -2.58
N ARG A 290 14.35 -17.65 -2.21
CA ARG A 290 13.12 -18.30 -2.60
C ARG A 290 11.97 -17.78 -1.74
N ASN A 291 11.09 -17.01 -2.35
CA ASN A 291 9.86 -16.53 -1.73
C ASN A 291 8.78 -17.60 -1.90
N GLN A 292 8.30 -18.19 -0.80
CA GLN A 292 7.45 -19.38 -0.88
C GLN A 292 6.38 -19.40 0.20
N ALA A 293 5.17 -19.76 -0.19
CA ALA A 293 4.07 -20.16 0.69
C ALA A 293 4.00 -21.68 0.80
N SER A 294 3.44 -22.16 1.90
CA SER A 294 3.15 -23.56 2.19
C SER A 294 1.96 -23.68 3.14
N VAL A 295 1.42 -24.88 3.31
CA VAL A 295 0.51 -25.16 4.41
C VAL A 295 1.27 -25.00 5.73
N ASP A 296 0.67 -24.34 6.69
CA ASP A 296 1.29 -24.10 8.00
C ASP A 296 1.10 -25.32 8.90
N TYR A 297 2.16 -26.12 9.01
CA TYR A 297 2.18 -27.34 9.82
C TYR A 297 1.90 -27.06 11.29
N GLU A 298 2.59 -26.07 11.86
CA GLU A 298 2.48 -25.77 13.30
C GLU A 298 1.09 -25.24 13.67
N ALA A 299 0.56 -24.32 12.87
CA ALA A 299 -0.78 -23.78 13.10
C ALA A 299 -1.86 -24.88 12.91
N GLN A 300 -1.70 -25.77 11.92
CA GLN A 300 -2.63 -26.84 11.68
C GLN A 300 -2.57 -27.91 12.80
N LYS A 301 -1.38 -28.26 13.26
CA LYS A 301 -1.15 -29.15 14.40
C LYS A 301 -1.80 -28.61 15.67
N ALA A 302 -1.50 -27.34 16.02
CA ALA A 302 -2.07 -26.69 17.20
C ALA A 302 -3.61 -26.63 17.14
N TRP A 303 -4.19 -26.41 15.95
CA TRP A 303 -5.64 -26.45 15.78
C TRP A 303 -6.22 -27.84 16.03
N LEU A 304 -5.60 -28.90 15.52
CA LEU A 304 -6.03 -30.31 15.74
C LEU A 304 -5.98 -30.62 17.23
N GLU A 305 -4.89 -30.33 17.91
CA GLU A 305 -4.72 -30.54 19.36
C GLU A 305 -5.80 -29.81 20.17
N SER A 306 -6.11 -28.54 19.78
CA SER A 306 -7.20 -27.77 20.41
C SER A 306 -8.57 -28.39 20.27
N ARG A 307 -8.74 -29.36 19.33
CA ARG A 307 -9.96 -30.15 19.11
C ARG A 307 -9.90 -31.51 19.71
N GLY A 308 -8.85 -31.83 20.49
CA GLY A 308 -8.69 -33.13 21.17
C GLY A 308 -8.15 -34.23 20.28
N VAL A 309 -7.57 -33.89 19.12
CA VAL A 309 -6.91 -34.90 18.27
C VAL A 309 -5.50 -35.12 18.80
N ASP A 310 -5.16 -36.41 19.08
CA ASP A 310 -3.78 -36.77 19.42
C ASP A 310 -2.90 -36.73 18.18
N THR A 311 -1.97 -35.80 18.16
CA THR A 311 -1.04 -35.58 17.05
C THR A 311 0.32 -36.20 17.27
N GLU A 312 0.63 -36.76 18.46
CA GLU A 312 1.97 -37.28 18.80
C GLU A 312 2.41 -38.44 17.89
N ASN A 313 1.46 -39.26 17.46
CA ASN A 313 1.71 -40.42 16.61
C ASN A 313 1.34 -40.19 15.13
N MET A 314 0.96 -38.97 14.74
CA MET A 314 0.65 -38.65 13.36
C MET A 314 1.92 -38.30 12.57
N SER A 315 2.01 -38.79 11.32
CA SER A 315 3.05 -38.32 10.41
C SER A 315 2.78 -36.88 9.98
N ASP A 316 3.84 -36.13 9.58
CA ASP A 316 3.72 -34.76 9.08
C ASP A 316 2.70 -34.68 7.93
N THR A 317 2.72 -35.65 7.01
CA THR A 317 1.77 -35.72 5.90
C THR A 317 0.33 -35.87 6.42
N ALA A 318 0.11 -36.68 7.45
CA ALA A 318 -1.21 -36.86 8.04
C ALA A 318 -1.72 -35.57 8.71
N ILE A 319 -0.83 -34.84 9.40
CA ILE A 319 -1.16 -33.50 9.96
C ILE A 319 -1.49 -32.51 8.85
N LEU A 320 -0.65 -32.40 7.83
CA LEU A 320 -0.85 -31.46 6.72
C LEU A 320 -2.12 -31.74 5.90
N SER A 321 -2.50 -33.02 5.76
CA SER A 321 -3.70 -33.44 5.02
C SER A 321 -4.96 -33.51 5.87
N ALA A 322 -4.85 -33.33 7.20
CA ALA A 322 -5.99 -33.45 8.11
C ALA A 322 -7.09 -32.41 7.79
N ASN A 323 -8.32 -32.82 8.08
CA ASN A 323 -9.48 -31.96 7.94
C ASN A 323 -9.50 -30.90 9.05
N THR A 324 -9.43 -29.63 8.66
CA THR A 324 -9.46 -28.45 9.55
C THR A 324 -10.81 -27.71 9.52
N GLY A 325 -11.89 -28.38 9.13
CA GLY A 325 -13.22 -27.77 8.99
C GLY A 325 -13.19 -26.65 7.91
N SER A 326 -13.62 -25.46 8.26
CA SER A 326 -13.61 -24.30 7.34
C SER A 326 -12.33 -23.46 7.41
N GLN A 327 -11.35 -23.86 8.24
CA GLN A 327 -10.14 -23.06 8.46
C GLN A 327 -8.98 -23.53 7.60
N VAL A 328 -8.33 -22.60 6.94
CA VAL A 328 -7.13 -22.82 6.12
C VAL A 328 -5.95 -22.13 6.79
N PHE A 329 -4.90 -22.89 7.07
CA PHE A 329 -3.66 -22.39 7.68
C PHE A 329 -2.54 -22.43 6.67
N LEU A 330 -2.08 -21.25 6.25
CA LEU A 330 -0.94 -21.09 5.35
C LEU A 330 0.11 -20.19 5.99
N ARG A 331 1.37 -20.46 5.69
CA ARG A 331 2.51 -19.60 6.03
C ARG A 331 3.28 -19.24 4.78
N ALA A 332 3.95 -18.10 4.80
CA ALA A 332 4.85 -17.73 3.73
C ALA A 332 6.17 -17.19 4.32
N ASP A 333 7.28 -17.54 3.68
CA ASP A 333 8.58 -16.95 3.91
C ASP A 333 8.94 -16.12 2.68
N VAL A 334 8.98 -14.79 2.86
CA VAL A 334 9.23 -13.82 1.78
C VAL A 334 10.24 -12.79 2.22
N ARG A 335 11.06 -12.32 1.28
CA ARG A 335 11.97 -11.20 1.49
C ARG A 335 11.60 -10.06 0.56
N PHE A 336 11.31 -8.90 1.13
CA PHE A 336 11.01 -7.71 0.35
C PHE A 336 12.28 -7.10 -0.23
N ALA A 337 12.19 -6.63 -1.48
CA ALA A 337 13.25 -5.88 -2.14
C ALA A 337 13.19 -4.41 -1.69
N ASP A 338 14.29 -3.92 -1.15
CA ASP A 338 14.44 -2.51 -0.78
C ASP A 338 15.13 -1.70 -1.88
N ALA A 339 15.07 -0.38 -1.79
CA ALA A 339 15.82 0.54 -2.63
C ALA A 339 17.22 0.79 -2.04
N MET A 340 18.21 1.07 -2.90
CA MET A 340 19.51 1.55 -2.45
C MET A 340 19.36 3.02 -2.03
N GLU A 341 19.54 3.30 -0.75
CA GLU A 341 19.37 4.64 -0.17
C GLU A 341 20.63 5.14 0.52
N ASP A 342 21.44 4.23 1.07
CA ASP A 342 22.66 4.54 1.81
C ASP A 342 23.86 3.85 1.14
N LEU A 343 24.96 4.59 0.90
CA LEU A 343 26.19 4.07 0.30
C LEU A 343 27.37 4.25 1.27
N THR A 344 28.03 3.15 1.59
CA THR A 344 29.36 3.17 2.20
C THR A 344 30.36 2.64 1.18
N PHE A 345 31.35 3.42 0.83
CA PHE A 345 32.36 3.05 -0.17
C PHE A 345 33.75 3.30 0.38
N GLU A 346 34.52 2.24 0.57
CA GLU A 346 35.92 2.30 1.04
C GLU A 346 36.87 2.05 -0.13
N ILE A 347 37.82 2.95 -0.33
CA ILE A 347 38.88 2.83 -1.35
C ILE A 347 40.22 2.65 -0.65
N THR A 348 40.87 1.50 -0.86
CA THR A 348 42.24 1.27 -0.42
C THR A 348 43.17 1.49 -1.61
N MET A 349 44.21 2.36 -1.43
CA MET A 349 45.24 2.65 -2.43
C MET A 349 46.52 1.91 -2.08
#